data_3806cfddd099d15f83b642e9202fb2c8
#
_entry.id   3806cfddd099d15f83b642e9202fb2c8
#
_cell.length_a   1.000
_cell.length_b   1.000
_cell.length_c   1.000
_cell.angle_alpha   90.00
_cell.angle_beta   90.00
_cell.angle_gamma   90.00
#
_symmetry.space_group_name_H-M   'P 1'
#
loop_
_entity.id
_entity.type
_entity.pdbx_description
1 polymer ?
#
loop_
_entity_poly.entity_id
_entity_poly.type
_entity_poly.pdbx_seq_one_letter_code
_entity_poly.pdbx_strand_id
1 'polypeptide(L)'
;MKYNGFPILTVIGIPARLKFLGAPLVIIRWLPHTIVGIIGTEKGSAGFFVNADKTGLFGKLLQIGAVSTTADAVVRHTDGSFTLAGSSSETLAGKKVAGVTDGVLIKISKALKITNVVRSSAVKGKRIWNSATSTLLLGGEVVAGGKTETAITKFSSSFAPTWTYRFPSTGPAITVGSTHAFFMSTAATAQLNWNPKVATPLLLSFDAKGTVVAADSGPVGQKEVLGAVLSKELGLLVVTSSADTVSIFTLIPR
;
A
#
# COMPACT_ATOMS: atom_id res chain seq x y z
N MET A 1 -2.37 -11.91 34.83
CA MET A 1 -2.45 -11.96 33.36
C MET A 1 -1.90 -10.64 32.80
N LYS A 2 -0.72 -10.65 32.22
CA LYS A 2 -0.15 -9.44 31.58
C LYS A 2 -0.65 -9.41 30.14
N TYR A 3 -1.49 -8.45 29.81
CA TYR A 3 -1.87 -8.14 28.44
C TYR A 3 -0.65 -7.57 27.72
N ASN A 4 -0.05 -8.34 26.84
CA ASN A 4 0.84 -7.82 25.81
C ASN A 4 -0.04 -7.28 24.69
N GLY A 5 -0.69 -6.14 24.95
CA GLY A 5 -1.45 -5.42 23.94
C GLY A 5 -0.50 -4.88 22.88
N PHE A 6 -0.66 -5.31 21.63
CA PHE A 6 -0.21 -4.51 20.51
C PHE A 6 -0.93 -3.17 20.59
N PRO A 7 -0.23 -2.03 20.47
CA PRO A 7 -0.92 -0.76 20.48
C PRO A 7 -1.88 -0.76 19.28
N ILE A 8 -3.18 -0.76 19.58
CA ILE A 8 -4.19 -0.29 18.64
C ILE A 8 -3.76 1.16 18.38
N LEU A 9 -3.22 1.43 17.23
CA LEU A 9 -2.92 2.78 16.81
C LEU A 9 -4.27 3.47 16.57
N THR A 10 -4.86 3.94 17.65
CA THR A 10 -5.87 4.98 17.54
C THR A 10 -5.16 6.14 16.88
N VAL A 11 -5.63 6.55 15.71
CA VAL A 11 -5.22 7.81 15.07
C VAL A 11 -5.77 8.94 15.92
N ILE A 12 -5.25 9.07 17.14
CA ILE A 12 -5.43 10.24 17.99
C ILE A 12 -4.33 11.19 17.54
N GLY A 13 -4.72 12.18 16.71
CA GLY A 13 -3.98 13.41 16.56
C GLY A 13 -2.46 13.29 16.65
N ILE A 14 -1.83 12.58 15.70
CA ILE A 14 -0.42 12.88 15.43
C ILE A 14 -0.43 14.34 15.07
N PRO A 15 0.27 15.23 15.82
CA PRO A 15 0.33 16.62 15.46
C PRO A 15 0.78 16.66 14.00
N ALA A 16 -0.01 17.28 13.16
CA ALA A 16 0.03 17.16 11.70
C ALA A 16 1.35 17.61 11.04
N ARG A 17 2.41 17.86 11.81
CA ARG A 17 3.71 18.28 11.32
C ARG A 17 4.84 17.86 12.26
N LEU A 18 5.31 16.64 12.14
CA LEU A 18 6.69 16.36 12.50
C LEU A 18 7.57 17.08 11.48
N LYS A 19 8.29 18.12 11.88
CA LYS A 19 9.29 18.77 11.03
C LYS A 19 10.61 18.02 11.17
N PHE A 20 11.00 17.29 10.13
CA PHE A 20 12.36 16.78 10.02
C PHE A 20 13.15 17.79 9.18
N LEU A 21 14.20 18.38 9.74
CA LEU A 21 15.03 19.40 9.07
C LEU A 21 14.26 20.59 8.47
N GLY A 22 13.14 20.99 9.10
CA GLY A 22 12.36 22.14 8.64
C GLY A 22 11.40 21.89 7.48
N ALA A 23 11.42 20.72 6.84
CA ALA A 23 10.52 20.36 5.76
C ALA A 23 9.22 19.72 6.28
N PRO A 24 8.06 19.95 5.64
CA PRO A 24 6.83 19.26 5.99
C PRO A 24 6.96 17.76 5.69
N LEU A 25 6.54 16.92 6.63
CA LEU A 25 6.64 15.47 6.59
C LEU A 25 5.26 14.87 6.75
N VAL A 26 4.91 13.92 5.88
CA VAL A 26 3.71 13.10 6.00
C VAL A 26 4.13 11.66 6.23
N ILE A 27 3.77 11.10 7.39
CA ILE A 27 3.98 9.69 7.70
C ILE A 27 2.83 8.90 7.08
N ILE A 28 3.14 7.96 6.19
CA ILE A 28 2.13 7.13 5.52
C ILE A 28 2.08 5.74 6.16
N ARG A 29 3.22 5.18 6.53
CA ARG A 29 3.27 3.84 7.11
C ARG A 29 4.29 3.78 8.24
N TRP A 30 3.89 3.16 9.32
CA TRP A 30 4.74 2.85 10.47
C TRP A 30 4.77 1.32 10.66
N LEU A 31 5.95 0.73 10.63
CA LEU A 31 6.24 -0.59 11.17
C LEU A 31 7.06 -0.43 12.44
N PRO A 32 7.16 -1.44 13.31
CA PRO A 32 8.10 -1.38 14.44
C PRO A 32 9.48 -0.97 13.94
N HIS A 33 9.97 0.15 14.47
CA HIS A 33 11.28 0.74 14.14
C HIS A 33 11.48 1.21 12.67
N THR A 34 10.41 1.35 11.87
CA THR A 34 10.54 1.83 10.48
C THR A 34 9.38 2.73 10.10
N ILE A 35 9.68 3.90 9.55
CA ILE A 35 8.70 4.89 9.10
C ILE A 35 8.99 5.22 7.63
N VAL A 36 7.95 5.30 6.83
CA VAL A 36 7.99 5.77 5.45
C VAL A 36 6.90 6.80 5.20
N GLY A 37 7.06 7.60 4.18
CA GLY A 37 6.07 8.61 3.81
C GLY A 37 6.60 9.57 2.77
N ILE A 38 6.12 10.81 2.83
CA ILE A 38 6.44 11.88 1.88
C ILE A 38 7.04 13.06 2.66
N ILE A 39 8.11 13.62 2.12
CA ILE A 39 8.76 14.84 2.61
C ILE A 39 8.74 15.90 1.50
N GLY A 40 8.42 17.15 1.86
CA GLY A 40 8.54 18.28 0.95
C GLY A 40 9.99 18.58 0.61
N THR A 41 10.23 18.97 -0.63
CA THR A 41 11.54 19.42 -1.14
C THR A 41 11.38 20.79 -1.82
N GLU A 42 12.46 21.43 -2.18
CA GLU A 42 12.42 22.70 -2.93
C GLU A 42 11.74 22.54 -4.31
N LYS A 43 11.77 21.34 -4.89
CA LYS A 43 11.26 21.06 -6.23
C LYS A 43 9.92 20.32 -6.25
N GLY A 44 9.37 19.98 -5.07
CA GLY A 44 8.12 19.23 -4.97
C GLY A 44 8.09 18.30 -3.76
N SER A 45 8.07 16.98 -3.99
CA SER A 45 8.04 15.97 -2.93
C SER A 45 8.94 14.79 -3.22
N ALA A 46 9.48 14.20 -2.17
CA ALA A 46 10.25 12.96 -2.21
C ALA A 46 9.65 11.94 -1.26
N GLY A 47 9.76 10.67 -1.59
CA GLY A 47 9.57 9.61 -0.64
C GLY A 47 10.68 9.62 0.42
N PHE A 48 10.40 9.15 1.61
CA PHE A 48 11.43 8.97 2.62
C PHE A 48 11.30 7.63 3.33
N PHE A 49 12.42 7.19 3.87
CA PHE A 49 12.55 6.02 4.71
C PHE A 49 13.46 6.36 5.88
N VAL A 50 13.06 5.99 7.09
CA VAL A 50 13.88 6.12 8.29
C VAL A 50 13.63 4.95 9.24
N ASN A 51 14.70 4.44 9.85
CA ASN A 51 14.60 3.50 10.95
C ASN A 51 14.77 4.21 12.28
N ALA A 52 14.07 3.72 13.31
CA ALA A 52 14.35 4.02 14.69
C ALA A 52 15.04 2.81 15.35
N ASP A 53 15.88 3.06 16.32
CA ASP A 53 16.45 2.02 17.18
C ASP A 53 15.45 1.55 18.26
N LYS A 54 15.89 0.65 19.13
CA LYS A 54 15.06 0.11 20.22
C LYS A 54 14.68 1.16 21.27
N THR A 55 15.39 2.29 21.33
CA THR A 55 15.11 3.40 22.24
C THR A 55 14.19 4.44 21.63
N GLY A 56 13.84 4.28 20.33
CA GLY A 56 13.02 5.23 19.59
C GLY A 56 13.81 6.34 18.93
N LEU A 57 15.15 6.32 19.00
CA LEU A 57 15.99 7.30 18.32
C LEU A 57 16.02 7.03 16.82
N PHE A 58 15.70 8.05 16.03
CA PHE A 58 15.72 7.98 14.59
C PHE A 58 17.14 7.99 14.03
N GLY A 59 17.40 7.07 13.13
CA GLY A 59 18.61 7.01 12.33
C GLY A 59 18.61 8.04 11.18
N LYS A 60 19.55 7.84 10.25
CA LYS A 60 19.64 8.68 9.06
C LYS A 60 18.40 8.50 8.16
N LEU A 61 17.79 9.62 7.78
CA LEU A 61 16.74 9.65 6.78
C LEU A 61 17.33 9.34 5.39
N LEU A 62 16.73 8.38 4.68
CA LEU A 62 16.98 8.10 3.27
C LEU A 62 15.89 8.77 2.44
N GLN A 63 16.26 9.82 1.70
CA GLN A 63 15.36 10.45 0.73
C GLN A 63 15.37 9.67 -0.60
N ILE A 64 14.20 9.56 -1.22
CA ILE A 64 13.98 8.82 -2.46
C ILE A 64 13.28 9.75 -3.46
N GLY A 65 13.99 10.10 -4.51
CA GLY A 65 13.53 11.12 -5.45
C GLY A 65 13.69 12.54 -4.91
N ALA A 66 13.12 13.50 -5.62
CA ALA A 66 13.23 14.93 -5.26
C ALA A 66 12.04 15.78 -5.74
N VAL A 67 11.22 15.28 -6.67
CA VAL A 67 10.20 16.09 -7.36
C VAL A 67 8.80 15.54 -7.16
N SER A 68 8.62 14.21 -7.30
CA SER A 68 7.28 13.61 -7.33
C SER A 68 7.32 12.11 -7.03
N THR A 69 7.98 11.75 -5.93
CA THR A 69 8.07 10.37 -5.46
C THR A 69 7.35 10.21 -4.13
N THR A 70 6.61 9.11 -3.97
CA THR A 70 5.98 8.69 -2.71
C THR A 70 6.58 7.38 -2.22
N ALA A 71 6.50 7.14 -0.91
CA ALA A 71 6.77 5.86 -0.29
C ALA A 71 5.56 5.51 0.59
N ASP A 72 4.66 4.69 0.04
CA ASP A 72 3.32 4.45 0.61
C ASP A 72 3.25 3.16 1.44
N ALA A 73 4.15 2.21 1.17
CA ALA A 73 4.24 0.97 1.92
C ALA A 73 5.69 0.51 2.09
N VAL A 74 5.94 -0.22 3.17
CA VAL A 74 7.26 -0.79 3.47
C VAL A 74 7.11 -2.24 3.93
N VAL A 75 8.00 -3.08 3.47
CA VAL A 75 8.17 -4.47 3.91
C VAL A 75 9.58 -4.64 4.42
N ARG A 76 9.72 -5.20 5.62
CA ARG A 76 11.01 -5.62 6.18
C ARG A 76 11.21 -7.11 5.91
N HIS A 77 12.36 -7.47 5.37
CA HIS A 77 12.75 -8.85 5.13
C HIS A 77 13.57 -9.43 6.28
N THR A 78 13.62 -10.75 6.37
CA THR A 78 14.34 -11.47 7.42
C THR A 78 15.87 -11.25 7.38
N ASP A 79 16.41 -10.95 6.20
CA ASP A 79 17.81 -10.60 5.99
C ASP A 79 18.17 -9.17 6.43
N GLY A 80 17.17 -8.41 6.93
CA GLY A 80 17.31 -7.03 7.35
C GLY A 80 17.26 -6.01 6.21
N SER A 81 17.00 -6.43 4.97
CA SER A 81 16.71 -5.54 3.85
C SER A 81 15.25 -5.09 3.87
N PHE A 82 14.91 -4.10 3.03
CA PHE A 82 13.57 -3.57 2.93
C PHE A 82 13.13 -3.48 1.46
N THR A 83 11.83 -3.58 1.25
CA THR A 83 11.17 -3.21 0.00
C THR A 83 10.20 -2.08 0.28
N LEU A 84 10.34 -0.97 -0.44
CA LEU A 84 9.35 0.10 -0.48
C LEU A 84 8.47 -0.06 -1.70
N ALA A 85 7.21 0.28 -1.55
CA ALA A 85 6.27 0.43 -2.64
C ALA A 85 5.68 1.85 -2.60
N GLY A 86 5.44 2.44 -3.75
CA GLY A 86 4.92 3.79 -3.88
C GLY A 86 4.75 4.18 -5.34
N SER A 87 4.90 5.45 -5.64
CA SER A 87 4.79 5.96 -7.01
C SER A 87 5.83 7.03 -7.31
N SER A 88 6.11 7.23 -8.61
CA SER A 88 7.05 8.26 -9.05
C SER A 88 6.80 8.68 -10.49
N SER A 89 6.82 10.00 -10.74
CA SER A 89 6.85 10.58 -12.09
C SER A 89 8.22 11.16 -12.49
N GLU A 90 9.26 10.87 -11.70
CA GLU A 90 10.63 11.28 -12.02
C GLU A 90 11.55 10.07 -12.29
N THR A 91 12.72 10.31 -12.84
CA THR A 91 13.74 9.25 -13.03
C THR A 91 14.33 8.85 -11.68
N LEU A 92 14.26 7.56 -11.34
CA LEU A 92 14.84 7.00 -10.12
C LEU A 92 15.92 5.97 -10.45
N ALA A 93 17.11 6.13 -9.88
CA ALA A 93 18.26 5.25 -10.11
C ALA A 93 18.47 4.92 -11.59
N GLY A 94 18.39 5.90 -12.47
CA GLY A 94 18.53 5.77 -13.92
C GLY A 94 17.31 5.16 -14.65
N LYS A 95 16.27 4.74 -13.94
CA LYS A 95 15.03 4.20 -14.53
C LYS A 95 14.07 5.36 -14.83
N LYS A 96 13.80 5.59 -16.12
CA LYS A 96 12.85 6.63 -16.57
C LYS A 96 11.41 6.21 -16.31
N VAL A 97 10.52 7.19 -16.13
CA VAL A 97 9.07 6.99 -16.13
C VAL A 97 8.59 6.61 -17.53
N ALA A 98 7.62 5.71 -17.62
CA ALA A 98 7.03 5.30 -18.91
C ALA A 98 5.55 5.69 -19.02
N GLY A 99 4.83 5.80 -17.92
CA GLY A 99 3.47 6.37 -17.85
C GLY A 99 3.48 7.86 -17.52
N VAL A 100 2.39 8.37 -16.99
CA VAL A 100 2.32 9.71 -16.35
C VAL A 100 2.93 9.64 -14.95
N THR A 101 2.62 8.57 -14.23
CA THR A 101 3.19 8.20 -12.93
C THR A 101 3.30 6.68 -12.93
N ASP A 102 4.45 6.16 -12.55
CA ASP A 102 4.67 4.72 -12.43
C ASP A 102 4.61 4.29 -10.96
N GLY A 103 4.01 3.15 -10.70
CA GLY A 103 4.20 2.44 -9.44
C GLY A 103 5.65 1.96 -9.33
N VAL A 104 6.27 2.17 -8.18
CA VAL A 104 7.68 1.81 -7.97
C VAL A 104 7.82 0.81 -6.83
N LEU A 105 8.72 -0.16 -7.05
CA LEU A 105 9.26 -1.05 -6.02
C LEU A 105 10.75 -0.73 -5.88
N ILE A 106 11.18 -0.46 -4.65
CA ILE A 106 12.54 -0.03 -4.36
C ILE A 106 13.11 -0.98 -3.31
N LYS A 107 14.18 -1.69 -3.66
CA LYS A 107 14.92 -2.53 -2.72
C LYS A 107 15.98 -1.70 -2.01
N ILE A 108 15.95 -1.74 -0.68
CA ILE A 108 16.93 -1.10 0.20
C ILE A 108 17.68 -2.17 0.95
N SER A 109 19.00 -2.13 0.86
CA SER A 109 19.85 -3.06 1.60
C SER A 109 19.84 -2.78 3.12
N LYS A 110 20.33 -3.72 3.92
CA LYS A 110 20.55 -3.53 5.36
C LYS A 110 21.46 -2.31 5.66
N ALA A 111 22.34 -1.93 4.73
CA ALA A 111 23.20 -0.74 4.84
C ALA A 111 22.49 0.55 4.37
N LEU A 112 21.18 0.53 4.22
CA LEU A 112 20.34 1.66 3.79
C LEU A 112 20.73 2.24 2.43
N LYS A 113 21.17 1.40 1.49
CA LYS A 113 21.45 1.77 0.10
C LYS A 113 20.35 1.24 -0.82
N ILE A 114 19.88 2.06 -1.76
CA ILE A 114 19.01 1.59 -2.84
C ILE A 114 19.82 0.64 -3.73
N THR A 115 19.35 -0.58 -3.87
CA THR A 115 20.03 -1.64 -4.65
C THR A 115 19.28 -2.01 -5.91
N ASN A 116 17.97 -1.77 -5.96
CA ASN A 116 17.16 -2.02 -7.14
C ASN A 116 15.93 -1.09 -7.16
N VAL A 117 15.51 -0.72 -8.37
CA VAL A 117 14.25 -0.02 -8.63
C VAL A 117 13.54 -0.70 -9.78
N VAL A 118 12.31 -1.12 -9.57
CA VAL A 118 11.44 -1.69 -10.62
C VAL A 118 10.21 -0.81 -10.77
N ARG A 119 9.80 -0.56 -12.01
CA ARG A 119 8.65 0.26 -12.35
C ARG A 119 7.53 -0.58 -12.94
N SER A 120 6.32 -0.21 -12.62
CA SER A 120 5.09 -0.72 -13.21
C SER A 120 4.29 0.45 -13.77
N SER A 121 4.08 0.46 -15.07
CA SER A 121 3.51 1.61 -15.77
C SER A 121 2.11 1.31 -16.29
N ALA A 122 1.33 2.37 -16.51
CA ALA A 122 0.10 2.35 -17.28
C ALA A 122 0.24 3.30 -18.47
N VAL A 123 -0.08 2.83 -19.67
CA VAL A 123 0.02 3.65 -20.89
C VAL A 123 -0.85 4.89 -20.75
N LYS A 124 -0.25 6.08 -20.91
CA LYS A 124 -0.90 7.38 -20.75
C LYS A 124 -1.68 7.54 -19.44
N GLY A 125 -1.28 6.82 -18.40
CA GLY A 125 -1.99 6.78 -17.11
C GLY A 125 -1.05 6.82 -15.92
N LYS A 126 -1.66 6.77 -14.74
CA LYS A 126 -0.97 6.68 -13.46
C LYS A 126 -1.12 5.26 -12.92
N ARG A 127 -0.05 4.68 -12.43
CA ARG A 127 -0.04 3.49 -11.61
C ARG A 127 0.57 3.82 -10.26
N ILE A 128 -0.11 3.45 -9.19
CA ILE A 128 0.26 3.78 -7.82
C ILE A 128 0.19 2.50 -6.99
N TRP A 129 1.18 2.27 -6.15
CA TRP A 129 1.17 1.20 -5.16
C TRP A 129 0.95 1.78 -3.79
N ASN A 130 -0.14 1.39 -3.11
CA ASN A 130 -0.54 1.91 -1.81
C ASN A 130 -0.30 0.92 -0.67
N SER A 131 -0.17 -0.36 -0.98
CA SER A 131 0.06 -1.42 0.00
C SER A 131 0.98 -2.50 -0.52
N ALA A 132 1.69 -3.15 0.40
CA ALA A 132 2.56 -4.29 0.11
C ALA A 132 2.59 -5.23 1.31
N THR A 133 2.70 -6.52 1.05
CA THR A 133 2.85 -7.57 2.06
C THR A 133 4.25 -8.17 2.05
N SER A 134 4.62 -8.90 3.08
CA SER A 134 5.93 -9.56 3.20
C SER A 134 6.20 -10.56 2.06
N THR A 135 5.15 -11.07 1.43
CA THR A 135 5.25 -11.96 0.28
C THR A 135 5.23 -11.23 -1.06
N LEU A 136 5.34 -9.90 -1.06
CA LEU A 136 5.28 -9.03 -2.24
C LEU A 136 3.97 -9.15 -3.04
N LEU A 137 2.86 -9.32 -2.34
CA LEU A 137 1.54 -9.03 -2.89
C LEU A 137 1.30 -7.53 -2.72
N LEU A 138 1.16 -6.82 -3.83
CA LEU A 138 0.97 -5.38 -3.87
C LEU A 138 -0.46 -5.04 -4.25
N GLY A 139 -0.99 -4.05 -3.56
CA GLY A 139 -2.26 -3.42 -3.88
C GLY A 139 -2.07 -1.94 -4.20
N GLY A 140 -2.88 -1.47 -5.10
CA GLY A 140 -2.84 -0.08 -5.54
C GLY A 140 -3.93 0.20 -6.57
N GLU A 141 -3.68 1.21 -7.40
CA GLU A 141 -4.63 1.62 -8.43
C GLU A 141 -3.96 1.94 -9.76
N VAL A 142 -4.77 1.92 -10.81
CA VAL A 142 -4.47 2.46 -12.13
C VAL A 142 -5.54 3.48 -12.50
N VAL A 143 -5.10 4.67 -12.87
CA VAL A 143 -5.98 5.73 -13.39
C VAL A 143 -5.57 6.03 -14.82
N ALA A 144 -6.43 5.70 -15.79
CA ALA A 144 -6.16 5.92 -17.20
C ALA A 144 -7.49 6.12 -17.96
N GLY A 145 -7.51 7.03 -18.93
CA GLY A 145 -8.70 7.28 -19.77
C GLY A 145 -9.95 7.67 -18.96
N GLY A 146 -9.79 8.40 -17.85
CA GLY A 146 -10.90 8.79 -16.96
C GLY A 146 -11.47 7.65 -16.12
N LYS A 147 -10.87 6.47 -16.13
CA LYS A 147 -11.30 5.30 -15.34
C LYS A 147 -10.31 5.02 -14.23
N THR A 148 -10.84 4.64 -13.07
CA THR A 148 -10.06 4.11 -11.95
C THR A 148 -10.31 2.62 -11.82
N GLU A 149 -9.22 1.87 -11.72
CA GLU A 149 -9.24 0.44 -11.46
C GLU A 149 -8.30 0.13 -10.30
N THR A 150 -8.76 -0.67 -9.37
CA THR A 150 -7.84 -1.27 -8.41
C THR A 150 -6.86 -2.18 -9.14
N ALA A 151 -5.63 -2.25 -8.66
CA ALA A 151 -4.58 -3.11 -9.22
C ALA A 151 -3.99 -3.98 -8.13
N ILE A 152 -3.98 -5.29 -8.35
CA ILE A 152 -3.42 -6.27 -7.44
C ILE A 152 -2.37 -7.06 -8.21
N THR A 153 -1.13 -7.03 -7.74
CA THR A 153 -0.03 -7.74 -8.43
C THR A 153 0.83 -8.50 -7.43
N LYS A 154 1.08 -9.75 -7.73
CA LYS A 154 2.07 -10.56 -7.04
C LYS A 154 3.42 -10.42 -7.73
N PHE A 155 4.45 -10.15 -6.97
CA PHE A 155 5.82 -10.13 -7.46
C PHE A 155 6.62 -11.29 -6.87
N SER A 156 7.58 -11.77 -7.65
CA SER A 156 8.63 -12.67 -7.19
C SER A 156 9.66 -11.91 -6.33
N SER A 157 10.57 -12.62 -5.68
CA SER A 157 11.69 -12.03 -4.94
C SER A 157 12.67 -11.23 -5.83
N SER A 158 12.67 -11.48 -7.14
CA SER A 158 13.42 -10.70 -8.14
C SER A 158 12.68 -9.47 -8.64
N PHE A 159 11.49 -9.19 -8.10
CA PHE A 159 10.59 -8.11 -8.52
C PHE A 159 10.02 -8.26 -9.94
N ALA A 160 9.95 -9.49 -10.46
CA ALA A 160 9.19 -9.80 -11.65
C ALA A 160 7.72 -10.03 -11.29
N PRO A 161 6.74 -9.44 -12.01
CA PRO A 161 5.33 -9.73 -11.77
C PRO A 161 5.03 -11.19 -12.16
N THR A 162 4.35 -11.94 -11.29
CA THR A 162 3.93 -13.32 -11.55
C THR A 162 2.51 -13.38 -12.05
N TRP A 163 1.63 -12.55 -11.49
CA TRP A 163 0.27 -12.33 -11.99
C TRP A 163 -0.24 -10.95 -11.59
N THR A 164 -1.23 -10.45 -12.32
CA THR A 164 -1.85 -9.15 -12.10
C THR A 164 -3.34 -9.22 -12.37
N TYR A 165 -4.12 -8.60 -11.49
CA TYR A 165 -5.53 -8.33 -11.68
C TYR A 165 -5.82 -6.83 -11.65
N ARG A 166 -6.85 -6.44 -12.39
CA ARG A 166 -7.43 -5.10 -12.38
C ARG A 166 -8.94 -5.23 -12.31
N PHE A 167 -9.56 -4.47 -11.44
CA PHE A 167 -11.01 -4.45 -11.28
C PHE A 167 -11.50 -2.99 -11.23
N PRO A 168 -12.65 -2.68 -11.84
CA PRO A 168 -13.28 -1.37 -11.72
C PRO A 168 -13.52 -1.02 -10.25
N SER A 169 -13.05 0.17 -9.84
CA SER A 169 -13.09 0.58 -8.44
C SER A 169 -13.15 2.10 -8.30
N THR A 170 -13.39 2.58 -7.08
CA THR A 170 -13.26 4.01 -6.74
C THR A 170 -11.89 4.39 -6.22
N GLY A 171 -10.98 3.42 -6.01
CA GLY A 171 -9.67 3.68 -5.43
C GLY A 171 -8.79 2.43 -5.34
N PRO A 172 -7.70 2.49 -4.58
CA PRO A 172 -6.70 1.44 -4.52
C PRO A 172 -7.17 0.19 -3.79
N ALA A 173 -6.49 -0.94 -4.06
CA ALA A 173 -6.57 -2.11 -3.22
C ALA A 173 -5.61 -1.98 -2.02
N ILE A 174 -6.05 -2.48 -0.87
CA ILE A 174 -5.22 -2.75 0.30
C ILE A 174 -4.97 -4.26 0.36
N THR A 175 -3.72 -4.67 0.29
CA THR A 175 -3.33 -6.08 0.40
C THR A 175 -2.94 -6.43 1.83
N VAL A 176 -3.27 -7.66 2.23
CA VAL A 176 -3.09 -8.13 3.60
C VAL A 176 -2.70 -9.62 3.60
N GLY A 177 -1.84 -10.01 4.53
CA GLY A 177 -1.32 -11.37 4.58
C GLY A 177 -0.55 -11.73 3.30
N SER A 178 -0.72 -12.93 2.78
CA SER A 178 -0.07 -13.40 1.56
C SER A 178 -1.00 -13.48 0.36
N THR A 179 -2.33 -13.45 0.60
CA THR A 179 -3.34 -13.91 -0.35
C THR A 179 -4.61 -13.07 -0.40
N HIS A 180 -4.69 -11.94 0.32
CA HIS A 180 -5.93 -11.17 0.39
C HIS A 180 -5.75 -9.75 -0.15
N ALA A 181 -6.79 -9.25 -0.82
CA ALA A 181 -6.90 -7.86 -1.25
C ALA A 181 -8.31 -7.33 -1.00
N PHE A 182 -8.41 -6.11 -0.49
CA PHE A 182 -9.65 -5.44 -0.13
C PHE A 182 -9.74 -4.09 -0.82
N PHE A 183 -10.86 -3.81 -1.48
CA PHE A 183 -11.08 -2.58 -2.27
C PHE A 183 -12.55 -2.26 -2.47
N MET A 184 -12.84 -1.05 -2.94
CA MET A 184 -14.20 -0.64 -3.32
C MET A 184 -14.49 -1.02 -4.77
N SER A 185 -15.27 -2.07 -4.99
CA SER A 185 -15.68 -2.52 -6.32
C SER A 185 -16.88 -1.71 -6.85
N THR A 186 -16.84 -1.29 -8.10
CA THR A 186 -17.89 -0.47 -8.73
C THR A 186 -18.66 -1.15 -9.85
N ALA A 187 -18.24 -2.33 -10.29
CA ALA A 187 -18.87 -3.00 -11.41
C ALA A 187 -18.90 -4.52 -11.25
N ALA A 188 -19.77 -5.12 -12.02
CA ALA A 188 -19.88 -6.56 -12.13
C ALA A 188 -18.56 -7.20 -12.60
N THR A 189 -18.24 -8.35 -12.02
CA THR A 189 -17.12 -9.18 -12.41
C THR A 189 -17.63 -10.59 -12.60
N ALA A 190 -17.86 -10.97 -13.85
CA ALA A 190 -18.50 -12.25 -14.21
C ALA A 190 -17.75 -13.47 -13.64
N GLN A 191 -16.42 -13.42 -13.63
CA GLN A 191 -15.56 -14.49 -13.09
C GLN A 191 -15.77 -14.74 -11.59
N LEU A 192 -16.32 -13.76 -10.86
CA LEU A 192 -16.54 -13.81 -9.41
C LEU A 192 -18.02 -13.99 -9.04
N ASN A 193 -18.91 -14.09 -10.03
CA ASN A 193 -20.35 -13.97 -9.82
C ASN A 193 -20.74 -12.76 -8.95
N TRP A 194 -20.04 -11.65 -9.17
CA TRP A 194 -20.12 -10.42 -8.40
C TRP A 194 -20.78 -9.32 -9.23
N ASN A 195 -21.85 -8.74 -8.71
CA ASN A 195 -22.59 -7.69 -9.41
C ASN A 195 -23.13 -6.65 -8.40
N PRO A 196 -22.29 -5.70 -7.94
CA PRO A 196 -22.71 -4.67 -7.01
C PRO A 196 -23.61 -3.64 -7.70
N LYS A 197 -24.71 -3.25 -7.05
CA LYS A 197 -25.60 -2.15 -7.53
C LYS A 197 -25.00 -0.76 -7.27
N VAL A 198 -24.14 -0.66 -6.27
CA VAL A 198 -23.41 0.56 -5.86
C VAL A 198 -21.99 0.17 -5.50
N ALA A 199 -21.10 1.15 -5.40
CA ALA A 199 -19.75 0.89 -4.92
C ALA A 199 -19.79 0.14 -3.58
N THR A 200 -19.20 -1.03 -3.52
CA THR A 200 -19.29 -1.94 -2.38
C THR A 200 -17.89 -2.49 -2.05
N PRO A 201 -17.51 -2.55 -0.76
CA PRO A 201 -16.26 -3.17 -0.35
C PRO A 201 -16.25 -4.65 -0.75
N LEU A 202 -15.18 -5.09 -1.39
CA LEU A 202 -14.96 -6.45 -1.84
C LEU A 202 -13.61 -6.97 -1.33
N LEU A 203 -13.66 -8.09 -0.62
CA LEU A 203 -12.50 -8.88 -0.24
C LEU A 203 -12.32 -10.01 -1.24
N LEU A 204 -11.14 -10.10 -1.85
CA LEU A 204 -10.72 -11.24 -2.65
C LEU A 204 -9.68 -12.06 -1.92
N SER A 205 -9.83 -13.38 -1.99
CA SER A 205 -8.82 -14.34 -1.55
C SER A 205 -8.24 -15.07 -2.76
N PHE A 206 -6.93 -15.22 -2.77
CA PHE A 206 -6.17 -15.84 -3.86
C PHE A 206 -5.45 -17.10 -3.38
N ASP A 207 -5.34 -18.09 -4.22
CA ASP A 207 -4.42 -19.21 -4.00
C ASP A 207 -2.96 -18.82 -4.35
N ALA A 208 -2.04 -19.76 -4.18
CA ALA A 208 -0.62 -19.52 -4.46
C ALA A 208 -0.34 -19.26 -5.96
N LYS A 209 -1.22 -19.70 -6.86
CA LYS A 209 -1.12 -19.50 -8.32
C LYS A 209 -1.74 -18.16 -8.74
N GLY A 210 -2.45 -17.49 -7.84
CA GLY A 210 -3.15 -16.25 -8.10
C GLY A 210 -4.60 -16.44 -8.56
N THR A 211 -5.15 -17.64 -8.50
CA THR A 211 -6.57 -17.86 -8.78
C THR A 211 -7.40 -17.26 -7.65
N VAL A 212 -8.44 -16.52 -7.96
CA VAL A 212 -9.42 -16.07 -6.96
C VAL A 212 -10.21 -17.28 -6.47
N VAL A 213 -10.10 -17.61 -5.20
CA VAL A 213 -10.75 -18.75 -4.55
C VAL A 213 -11.95 -18.34 -3.71
N ALA A 214 -12.04 -17.08 -3.29
CA ALA A 214 -13.20 -16.56 -2.59
C ALA A 214 -13.37 -15.07 -2.86
N ALA A 215 -14.62 -14.59 -2.78
CA ALA A 215 -15.00 -13.19 -2.89
C ALA A 215 -16.09 -12.92 -1.84
N ASP A 216 -15.79 -12.05 -0.88
CA ASP A 216 -16.69 -11.72 0.22
C ASP A 216 -16.99 -10.21 0.23
N SER A 217 -18.25 -9.85 0.36
CA SER A 217 -18.65 -8.44 0.42
C SER A 217 -18.54 -7.87 1.82
N GLY A 218 -18.07 -6.63 1.91
CA GLY A 218 -18.24 -5.82 3.12
C GLY A 218 -19.61 -5.16 3.19
N PRO A 219 -19.87 -4.37 4.25
CA PRO A 219 -21.13 -3.66 4.42
C PRO A 219 -21.36 -2.63 3.28
N VAL A 220 -22.61 -2.50 2.85
CA VAL A 220 -23.01 -1.44 1.90
C VAL A 220 -22.97 -0.06 2.56
N GLY A 221 -22.90 0.99 1.73
CA GLY A 221 -22.91 2.38 2.21
C GLY A 221 -21.51 2.92 2.55
N GLN A 222 -20.48 2.10 2.45
CA GLN A 222 -19.10 2.55 2.57
C GLN A 222 -18.66 3.30 1.30
N LYS A 223 -17.79 4.29 1.46
CA LYS A 223 -17.25 5.12 0.35
C LYS A 223 -15.80 4.80 0.03
N GLU A 224 -15.03 4.38 1.05
CA GLU A 224 -13.60 4.19 0.91
C GLU A 224 -13.09 3.06 1.82
N VAL A 225 -12.07 2.35 1.34
CA VAL A 225 -11.27 1.42 2.13
C VAL A 225 -10.04 2.16 2.64
N LEU A 226 -9.91 2.27 3.96
CA LEU A 226 -8.82 3.00 4.60
C LEU A 226 -7.68 2.09 5.03
N GLY A 227 -7.95 0.83 5.34
CA GLY A 227 -6.94 -0.10 5.79
C GLY A 227 -7.47 -1.51 6.02
N ALA A 228 -6.55 -2.45 6.12
CA ALA A 228 -6.84 -3.81 6.53
C ALA A 228 -5.63 -4.43 7.23
N VAL A 229 -5.87 -5.30 8.19
CA VAL A 229 -4.83 -6.04 8.91
C VAL A 229 -5.33 -7.44 9.28
N LEU A 230 -4.46 -8.43 9.17
CA LEU A 230 -4.75 -9.79 9.61
C LEU A 230 -4.38 -9.92 11.09
N SER A 231 -5.38 -10.16 11.91
CA SER A 231 -5.22 -10.52 13.32
C SER A 231 -5.26 -12.04 13.48
N LYS A 232 -4.42 -12.58 14.34
CA LYS A 232 -4.45 -14.02 14.67
C LYS A 232 -5.70 -14.41 15.45
N GLU A 233 -6.25 -13.49 16.22
CA GLU A 233 -7.38 -13.74 17.11
C GLU A 233 -8.72 -13.37 16.48
N LEU A 234 -8.75 -12.29 15.70
CA LEU A 234 -9.98 -11.68 15.20
C LEU A 234 -10.20 -11.90 13.68
N GLY A 235 -9.27 -12.55 13.01
CA GLY A 235 -9.32 -12.70 11.54
C GLY A 235 -8.90 -11.42 10.83
N LEU A 236 -9.51 -11.11 9.70
CA LEU A 236 -9.23 -9.91 8.92
C LEU A 236 -10.01 -8.72 9.48
N LEU A 237 -9.31 -7.77 10.07
CA LEU A 237 -9.87 -6.47 10.46
C LEU A 237 -9.76 -5.52 9.28
N VAL A 238 -10.84 -4.84 8.95
CA VAL A 238 -10.91 -3.86 7.86
C VAL A 238 -11.46 -2.54 8.36
N VAL A 239 -10.93 -1.46 7.83
CA VAL A 239 -11.33 -0.09 8.16
C VAL A 239 -11.85 0.55 6.89
N THR A 240 -13.06 1.08 6.96
CA THR A 240 -13.72 1.79 5.86
C THR A 240 -14.28 3.10 6.34
N SER A 241 -14.55 4.02 5.43
CA SER A 241 -15.30 5.23 5.73
C SER A 241 -16.62 5.26 4.96
N SER A 242 -17.65 5.86 5.58
CA SER A 242 -18.85 6.34 4.93
C SER A 242 -18.81 7.86 4.79
N ALA A 243 -19.98 8.54 4.60
CA ALA A 243 -20.01 9.99 4.56
C ALA A 243 -19.57 10.62 5.88
N ASP A 244 -19.99 10.04 7.01
CA ASP A 244 -19.93 10.68 8.33
C ASP A 244 -19.24 9.80 9.39
N THR A 245 -18.89 8.57 9.05
CA THR A 245 -18.34 7.62 10.03
C THR A 245 -17.17 6.83 9.47
N VAL A 246 -16.27 6.43 10.35
CA VAL A 246 -15.26 5.40 10.13
C VAL A 246 -15.72 4.13 10.82
N SER A 247 -15.76 3.04 10.08
CA SER A 247 -16.20 1.74 10.58
C SER A 247 -15.03 0.75 10.61
N ILE A 248 -14.97 -0.03 11.67
CA ILE A 248 -14.06 -1.17 11.78
C ILE A 248 -14.93 -2.42 11.88
N PHE A 249 -14.66 -3.39 11.04
CA PHE A 249 -15.37 -4.67 11.08
C PHE A 249 -14.42 -5.82 10.78
N THR A 250 -14.83 -7.02 11.16
CA THR A 250 -14.11 -8.27 10.88
C THR A 250 -14.72 -8.94 9.66
N LEU A 251 -13.85 -9.44 8.79
CA LEU A 251 -14.21 -10.43 7.77
C LEU A 251 -13.51 -11.74 8.11
N ILE A 252 -14.26 -12.83 8.04
CA ILE A 252 -13.71 -14.18 8.16
C ILE A 252 -13.50 -14.66 6.72
N PRO A 253 -12.26 -14.68 6.21
CA PRO A 253 -11.99 -15.20 4.87
C PRO A 253 -12.43 -16.66 4.80
N ARG A 254 -13.17 -17.00 3.75
CA ARG A 254 -13.59 -18.38 3.48
C ARG A 254 -12.50 -19.15 2.76
#